data_0f3b642603d8c068b75a4b646994b431
#
_entry.id   0f3b642603d8c068b75a4b646994b431
#
_cell.length_a   1.000
_cell.length_b   1.000
_cell.length_c   1.000
_cell.angle_alpha   90.00
_cell.angle_beta   90.00
_cell.angle_gamma   90.00
#
_symmetry.space_group_name_H-M   'P 1'
#
loop_
_entity.id
_entity.type
_entity.pdbx_description
1 polymer ?
#
loop_
_entity_poly.entity_id
_entity_poly.type
_entity_poly.pdbx_seq_one_letter_code
_entity_poly.pdbx_strand_id
1 'polypeptide(L)'
;MQEQTITVQFPQSASYARLADEPTLALVANLHSRFAPRLRELIEQRQLRQTAYDNGEWPASIPANSTDNWLTSGAAQALRDRRVEWHCMPDDDSLPAALVSAASTVVIDLCELLPVDGAALSALWSIARSLSTKALESRNALIFGMRDLACREPLVLWGTEPAHAALVDIALFLGHNSASMDAVCLKLSRLESVAEAEFWRDIFGYMESSGVVARDQINATLAIETVPAVFAIDALMYALKDYVAALTLDHSSCLASLVRAFREFPQFVLPDAAELTGSTHLLQRWELLLVQHAHRRGALAIGSPSRWQAKDADNDNRVFGRLRVENERQIRAGFDGSGVADEAFVAAAREVFDRMMPGQHQLHRLRADTHIVGADLLQVPKGKITESGLRTCLAVTLRGLLAIKKGQPTLNLNQCRETPASIELAAGQLRHWVSHATGVLDDGRIVDEDYFLSVLDEESANLGGPGISDAGLAKLLADYVLGRATSDFLLANSP
;
A
#
# COMPACT_ATOMS: atom_id res chain seq x y z
N MET A 1 26.32 0.07 27.89
CA MET A 1 25.31 -0.29 26.86
C MET A 1 25.48 -1.78 26.62
N GLN A 2 24.46 -2.60 26.97
CA GLN A 2 24.46 -4.01 26.56
C GLN A 2 24.39 -4.04 25.03
N GLU A 3 25.27 -4.79 24.40
CA GLU A 3 25.21 -5.06 22.98
C GLU A 3 23.89 -5.77 22.67
N GLN A 4 22.96 -5.07 22.03
CA GLN A 4 21.70 -5.70 21.57
C GLN A 4 22.03 -6.59 20.38
N THR A 5 21.71 -7.86 20.49
CA THR A 5 21.96 -8.88 19.46
C THR A 5 20.70 -9.13 18.66
N ILE A 6 20.83 -9.36 17.35
CA ILE A 6 19.75 -9.89 16.53
C ILE A 6 19.62 -11.38 16.82
N THR A 7 18.42 -11.80 17.15
CA THR A 7 18.05 -13.21 17.27
C THR A 7 16.92 -13.50 16.30
N VAL A 8 17.05 -14.59 15.55
CA VAL A 8 16.03 -15.01 14.59
C VAL A 8 15.38 -16.29 15.10
N GLN A 9 14.05 -16.26 15.26
CA GLN A 9 13.23 -17.38 15.68
C GLN A 9 12.50 -17.96 14.47
N PHE A 10 13.24 -18.52 13.51
CA PHE A 10 12.58 -19.16 12.39
C PHE A 10 11.92 -20.49 12.78
N PRO A 11 10.74 -20.81 12.22
CA PRO A 11 10.30 -22.19 12.14
C PRO A 11 11.45 -23.01 11.55
N GLN A 12 11.69 -24.22 12.04
CA GLN A 12 12.82 -25.08 11.63
C GLN A 12 12.69 -25.55 10.15
N SER A 13 12.57 -24.64 9.21
CA SER A 13 12.62 -24.93 7.79
C SER A 13 13.95 -24.49 7.21
N ALA A 14 14.57 -25.34 6.41
CA ALA A 14 15.85 -25.08 5.75
C ALA A 14 15.82 -23.82 4.85
N SER A 15 14.63 -23.39 4.46
CA SER A 15 14.41 -22.23 3.60
C SER A 15 14.76 -20.91 4.31
N TYR A 16 14.30 -20.73 5.53
CA TYR A 16 14.57 -19.50 6.29
C TYR A 16 16.02 -19.38 6.79
N ALA A 17 16.68 -20.51 7.05
CA ALA A 17 18.07 -20.50 7.46
C ALA A 17 19.02 -19.92 6.38
N ARG A 18 18.60 -19.95 5.11
CA ARG A 18 19.38 -19.37 4.00
C ARG A 18 19.13 -17.88 3.80
N LEU A 19 17.97 -17.34 4.20
CA LEU A 19 17.73 -15.90 4.25
C LEU A 19 18.51 -15.23 5.36
N ALA A 20 18.76 -15.93 6.46
CA ALA A 20 19.43 -15.45 7.65
C ALA A 20 20.92 -15.84 7.65
N ASP A 21 21.62 -15.70 6.55
CA ASP A 21 23.07 -15.86 6.53
C ASP A 21 23.75 -14.78 7.39
N GLU A 22 24.97 -15.06 7.83
CA GLU A 22 25.71 -14.19 8.75
C GLU A 22 25.88 -12.75 8.22
N PRO A 23 26.23 -12.51 6.93
CA PRO A 23 26.34 -11.15 6.39
C PRO A 23 24.99 -10.39 6.42
N THR A 24 23.91 -11.05 6.09
CA THR A 24 22.57 -10.43 6.05
C THR A 24 22.06 -10.12 7.46
N LEU A 25 22.29 -11.02 8.43
CA LEU A 25 21.95 -10.74 9.83
C LEU A 25 22.79 -9.60 10.41
N ALA A 26 24.08 -9.51 10.05
CA ALA A 26 24.92 -8.38 10.42
C ALA A 26 24.38 -7.06 9.84
N LEU A 27 23.85 -7.08 8.61
CA LEU A 27 23.23 -5.90 7.99
C LEU A 27 21.96 -5.50 8.74
N VAL A 28 21.07 -6.46 9.11
CA VAL A 28 19.89 -6.21 9.95
C VAL A 28 20.29 -5.58 11.28
N ALA A 29 21.33 -6.12 11.95
CA ALA A 29 21.84 -5.58 13.22
C ALA A 29 22.36 -4.14 13.09
N ASN A 30 23.14 -3.87 12.04
CA ASN A 30 23.71 -2.54 11.78
C ASN A 30 22.60 -1.51 11.51
N LEU A 31 21.58 -1.88 10.72
CA LEU A 31 20.45 -0.99 10.46
C LEU A 31 19.65 -0.69 11.74
N HIS A 32 19.37 -1.71 12.56
CA HIS A 32 18.66 -1.51 13.82
C HIS A 32 19.47 -0.65 14.79
N SER A 33 20.76 -0.94 14.98
CA SER A 33 21.63 -0.14 15.85
C SER A 33 21.63 1.35 15.45
N ARG A 34 21.68 1.62 14.15
CA ARG A 34 21.80 2.97 13.62
C ARG A 34 20.48 3.72 13.51
N PHE A 35 19.41 3.05 13.09
CA PHE A 35 18.18 3.69 12.64
C PHE A 35 16.95 3.43 13.53
N ALA A 36 16.91 2.36 14.33
CA ALA A 36 15.76 2.06 15.16
C ALA A 36 15.40 3.15 16.20
N PRO A 37 16.36 3.87 16.82
CA PRO A 37 16.00 4.98 17.71
C PRO A 37 15.21 6.08 16.99
N ARG A 38 15.70 6.54 15.83
CA ARG A 38 14.99 7.56 15.03
C ARG A 38 13.64 7.05 14.49
N LEU A 39 13.56 5.77 14.15
CA LEU A 39 12.31 5.17 13.68
C LEU A 39 11.22 5.20 14.78
N ARG A 40 11.58 4.94 16.03
CA ARG A 40 10.64 5.07 17.16
C ARG A 40 10.12 6.50 17.31
N GLU A 41 11.00 7.50 17.22
CA GLU A 41 10.61 8.91 17.26
C GLU A 41 9.63 9.26 16.11
N LEU A 42 9.87 8.75 14.89
CA LEU A 42 8.97 8.96 13.75
C LEU A 42 7.58 8.35 13.97
N ILE A 43 7.51 7.17 14.59
CA ILE A 43 6.24 6.52 14.94
C ILE A 43 5.49 7.34 16.01
N GLU A 44 6.19 7.85 17.02
CA GLU A 44 5.61 8.75 18.02
C GLU A 44 5.07 10.04 17.38
N GLN A 45 5.78 10.61 16.41
CA GLN A 45 5.31 11.78 15.65
C GLN A 45 4.03 11.51 14.85
N ARG A 46 3.83 10.29 14.34
CA ARG A 46 2.55 9.90 13.72
C ARG A 46 1.39 9.91 14.73
N GLN A 47 1.63 9.44 15.95
CA GLN A 47 0.62 9.46 17.03
C GLN A 47 0.25 10.88 17.43
N LEU A 48 1.25 11.76 17.59
CA LEU A 48 1.03 13.18 17.89
C LEU A 48 0.25 13.89 16.77
N ARG A 49 0.55 13.57 15.51
CA ARG A 49 -0.20 14.10 14.37
C ARG A 49 -1.65 13.64 14.36
N GLN A 50 -1.91 12.36 14.66
CA GLN A 50 -3.28 11.87 14.78
C GLN A 50 -4.03 12.59 15.91
N THR A 51 -3.40 12.79 17.06
CA THR A 51 -4.00 13.57 18.17
C THR A 51 -4.31 15.01 17.75
N ALA A 52 -3.44 15.67 16.98
CA ALA A 52 -3.72 16.99 16.41
C ALA A 52 -4.94 16.96 15.47
N TYR A 53 -5.03 15.95 14.61
CA TYR A 53 -6.19 15.77 13.73
C TYR A 53 -7.48 15.55 14.51
N ASP A 54 -7.48 14.71 15.53
CA ASP A 54 -8.64 14.46 16.41
C ASP A 54 -9.12 15.76 17.10
N ASN A 55 -8.21 16.73 17.30
CA ASN A 55 -8.50 18.06 17.83
C ASN A 55 -8.87 19.11 16.76
N GLY A 56 -8.93 18.73 15.50
CA GLY A 56 -9.31 19.63 14.39
C GLY A 56 -8.13 20.39 13.74
N GLU A 57 -6.89 20.01 14.03
CA GLU A 57 -5.68 20.63 13.49
C GLU A 57 -5.12 19.86 12.30
N TRP A 58 -5.70 20.03 11.11
CA TRP A 58 -5.23 19.36 9.87
C TRP A 58 -4.83 20.37 8.79
N PRO A 59 -4.03 19.93 7.79
CA PRO A 59 -3.64 20.82 6.69
C PRO A 59 -4.85 21.24 5.86
N ALA A 60 -5.01 22.55 5.71
CA ALA A 60 -6.11 23.15 4.92
C ALA A 60 -5.63 23.75 3.59
N SER A 61 -4.33 23.91 3.41
CA SER A 61 -3.72 24.48 2.20
C SER A 61 -2.54 23.64 1.72
N ILE A 62 -2.41 23.53 0.40
CA ILE A 62 -1.23 22.93 -0.22
C ILE A 62 -0.10 23.97 -0.08
N PRO A 63 1.06 23.60 0.52
CA PRO A 63 2.21 24.48 0.56
C PRO A 63 2.60 24.93 -0.86
N ALA A 64 3.04 26.18 -1.01
CA ALA A 64 3.57 26.65 -2.28
C ALA A 64 4.75 25.73 -2.69
N ASN A 65 4.75 25.32 -3.96
CA ASN A 65 5.86 24.56 -4.50
C ASN A 65 7.15 25.39 -4.38
N SER A 66 8.25 24.71 -4.10
CA SER A 66 9.57 25.34 -4.23
C SER A 66 9.69 25.97 -5.61
N THR A 67 10.07 27.26 -5.65
CA THR A 67 10.31 27.98 -6.91
C THR A 67 11.61 27.56 -7.58
N ASP A 68 12.44 26.77 -6.87
CA ASP A 68 13.72 26.30 -7.37
C ASP A 68 13.54 25.29 -8.50
N ASN A 69 14.35 25.44 -9.54
CA ASN A 69 14.41 24.51 -10.66
C ASN A 69 15.23 23.28 -10.26
N TRP A 70 14.56 22.27 -9.64
CA TRP A 70 15.15 20.98 -9.37
C TRP A 70 14.34 19.87 -10.05
N LEU A 71 15.03 18.81 -10.40
CA LEU A 71 14.44 17.58 -10.94
C LEU A 71 14.85 16.40 -10.05
N THR A 72 14.09 15.33 -10.14
CA THR A 72 14.47 14.05 -9.57
C THR A 72 15.56 13.38 -10.41
N SER A 73 16.19 12.31 -9.90
CA SER A 73 17.10 11.46 -10.70
C SER A 73 16.43 10.88 -11.95
N GLY A 74 15.10 10.80 -11.92
CA GLY A 74 14.32 10.13 -12.95
C GLY A 74 14.42 8.62 -12.90
N ALA A 75 13.71 7.95 -13.81
CA ALA A 75 13.67 6.50 -13.87
C ALA A 75 14.92 5.94 -14.61
N ALA A 76 15.56 4.93 -14.01
CA ALA A 76 16.56 4.12 -14.71
C ALA A 76 15.98 3.51 -15.99
N GLN A 77 16.84 3.16 -16.95
CA GLN A 77 16.40 2.66 -18.27
C GLN A 77 15.40 1.50 -18.18
N ALA A 78 15.63 0.57 -17.24
CA ALA A 78 14.76 -0.59 -17.02
C ALA A 78 13.36 -0.22 -16.46
N LEU A 79 13.19 1.00 -15.94
CA LEU A 79 11.95 1.51 -15.34
C LEU A 79 11.23 2.58 -16.17
N ARG A 80 11.70 2.88 -17.37
CA ARG A 80 11.08 3.93 -18.20
C ARG A 80 9.73 3.52 -18.78
N ASP A 81 9.53 2.24 -19.09
CA ASP A 81 8.24 1.69 -19.46
C ASP A 81 7.57 1.05 -18.23
N ARG A 82 6.60 1.74 -17.66
CA ARG A 82 5.76 1.27 -16.55
C ARG A 82 4.28 1.23 -16.91
N ARG A 83 3.96 1.13 -18.20
CA ARG A 83 2.58 1.18 -18.69
C ARG A 83 1.68 0.13 -18.04
N VAL A 84 2.20 -1.09 -17.83
CA VAL A 84 1.47 -2.15 -17.13
C VAL A 84 2.36 -2.77 -16.06
N GLU A 85 1.95 -2.63 -14.81
CA GLU A 85 2.58 -3.24 -13.66
C GLU A 85 1.76 -4.46 -13.21
N TRP A 86 2.39 -5.62 -13.08
CA TRP A 86 1.72 -6.76 -12.48
C TRP A 86 2.04 -6.82 -10.98
N HIS A 87 1.03 -6.53 -10.15
CA HIS A 87 1.10 -6.72 -8.69
C HIS A 87 0.97 -8.21 -8.39
N CYS A 88 2.10 -8.90 -8.46
CA CYS A 88 2.21 -10.34 -8.34
C CYS A 88 2.26 -10.77 -6.88
N MET A 89 1.73 -11.97 -6.59
CA MET A 89 1.97 -12.60 -5.29
C MET A 89 3.37 -13.20 -5.25
N PRO A 90 4.08 -13.09 -4.13
CA PRO A 90 5.45 -13.58 -3.99
C PRO A 90 5.51 -15.07 -3.67
N ASP A 91 4.84 -15.89 -4.46
CA ASP A 91 4.90 -17.34 -4.38
C ASP A 91 5.82 -17.93 -5.45
N ASP A 92 6.16 -19.23 -5.28
CA ASP A 92 7.14 -19.91 -6.11
C ASP A 92 6.69 -20.17 -7.55
N ASP A 93 5.39 -20.10 -7.82
CA ASP A 93 4.81 -20.36 -9.14
C ASP A 93 4.55 -19.05 -9.89
N SER A 94 3.93 -18.09 -9.24
CA SER A 94 3.48 -16.82 -9.85
C SER A 94 4.64 -15.88 -10.17
N LEU A 95 5.64 -15.76 -9.28
CA LEU A 95 6.72 -14.80 -9.47
C LEU A 95 7.64 -15.09 -10.66
N PRO A 96 8.11 -16.34 -10.91
CA PRO A 96 8.88 -16.64 -12.12
C PRO A 96 8.11 -16.34 -13.41
N ALA A 97 6.82 -16.65 -13.45
CA ALA A 97 5.96 -16.37 -14.59
C ALA A 97 5.81 -14.84 -14.80
N ALA A 98 5.61 -14.08 -13.72
CA ALA A 98 5.48 -12.63 -13.79
C ALA A 98 6.73 -11.96 -14.34
N LEU A 99 7.91 -12.39 -13.94
CA LEU A 99 9.19 -11.81 -14.37
C LEU A 99 9.46 -11.95 -15.88
N VAL A 100 8.82 -12.89 -16.55
CA VAL A 100 8.94 -13.09 -18.02
C VAL A 100 7.64 -12.80 -18.77
N SER A 101 6.64 -12.23 -18.10
CA SER A 101 5.33 -11.91 -18.67
C SER A 101 5.37 -10.71 -19.62
N ALA A 102 4.23 -10.41 -20.22
CA ALA A 102 4.02 -9.21 -21.05
C ALA A 102 3.84 -7.92 -20.23
N ALA A 103 3.88 -7.96 -18.91
CA ALA A 103 3.91 -6.77 -18.06
C ALA A 103 5.18 -5.94 -18.31
N SER A 104 5.13 -4.64 -18.09
CA SER A 104 6.33 -3.78 -18.18
C SER A 104 7.22 -3.97 -16.95
N THR A 105 6.61 -4.09 -15.78
CA THR A 105 7.27 -4.30 -14.48
C THR A 105 6.46 -5.24 -13.61
N VAL A 106 7.12 -5.86 -12.63
CA VAL A 106 6.50 -6.70 -11.61
C VAL A 106 6.60 -5.99 -10.27
N VAL A 107 5.51 -5.91 -9.53
CA VAL A 107 5.46 -5.31 -8.20
C VAL A 107 5.19 -6.39 -7.17
N ILE A 108 6.07 -6.52 -6.19
CA ILE A 108 5.86 -7.28 -4.97
C ILE A 108 5.82 -6.28 -3.83
N ASP A 109 4.64 -6.08 -3.25
CA ASP A 109 4.47 -5.15 -2.14
C ASP A 109 4.06 -5.90 -0.87
N LEU A 110 4.95 -5.93 0.12
CA LEU A 110 4.68 -6.59 1.40
C LEU A 110 3.56 -5.89 2.20
N CYS A 111 3.25 -4.63 1.89
CA CYS A 111 2.08 -3.94 2.45
C CYS A 111 0.74 -4.48 1.93
N GLU A 112 0.74 -5.25 0.85
CA GLU A 112 -0.46 -5.90 0.30
C GLU A 112 -0.73 -7.27 0.94
N LEU A 113 0.23 -7.84 1.68
CA LEU A 113 0.04 -9.08 2.43
C LEU A 113 -0.69 -8.81 3.74
N LEU A 114 -1.61 -9.71 4.09
CA LEU A 114 -2.20 -9.71 5.42
C LEU A 114 -1.11 -9.99 6.48
N PRO A 115 -1.23 -9.43 7.70
CA PRO A 115 -0.22 -9.55 8.74
C PRO A 115 -0.20 -10.95 9.38
N VAL A 116 0.25 -11.93 8.61
CA VAL A 116 0.43 -13.32 9.04
C VAL A 116 1.91 -13.56 9.33
N ASP A 117 2.20 -14.17 10.46
CA ASP A 117 3.58 -14.48 10.87
C ASP A 117 4.32 -15.28 9.81
N GLY A 118 5.52 -14.83 9.46
CA GLY A 118 6.38 -15.48 8.46
C GLY A 118 5.98 -15.25 7.00
N ALA A 119 4.83 -14.65 6.69
CA ALA A 119 4.41 -14.41 5.31
C ALA A 119 5.40 -13.53 4.54
N ALA A 120 5.85 -12.43 5.14
CA ALA A 120 6.83 -11.52 4.52
C ALA A 120 8.21 -12.20 4.34
N LEU A 121 8.66 -13.02 5.30
CA LEU A 121 9.91 -13.76 5.18
C LEU A 121 9.83 -14.83 4.09
N SER A 122 8.67 -15.50 3.96
CA SER A 122 8.41 -16.46 2.87
C SER A 122 8.46 -15.76 1.50
N ALA A 123 7.85 -14.57 1.41
CA ALA A 123 7.89 -13.74 0.21
C ALA A 123 9.33 -13.36 -0.18
N LEU A 124 10.12 -12.88 0.77
CA LEU A 124 11.54 -12.54 0.56
C LEU A 124 12.37 -13.74 0.10
N TRP A 125 12.10 -14.93 0.66
CA TRP A 125 12.75 -16.17 0.21
C TRP A 125 12.40 -16.50 -1.24
N SER A 126 11.11 -16.43 -1.62
CA SER A 126 10.66 -16.68 -3.00
C SER A 126 11.29 -15.70 -3.99
N ILE A 127 11.42 -14.42 -3.60
CA ILE A 127 12.10 -13.40 -4.41
C ILE A 127 13.58 -13.77 -4.61
N ALA A 128 14.32 -14.03 -3.53
CA ALA A 128 15.74 -14.37 -3.59
C ALA A 128 16.00 -15.60 -4.48
N ARG A 129 15.16 -16.63 -4.33
CA ARG A 129 15.22 -17.85 -5.15
C ARG A 129 14.94 -17.58 -6.62
N SER A 130 13.91 -16.80 -6.92
CA SER A 130 13.52 -16.49 -8.31
C SER A 130 14.57 -15.64 -9.02
N LEU A 131 15.14 -14.64 -8.35
CA LEU A 131 16.17 -13.76 -8.92
C LEU A 131 17.52 -14.45 -9.09
N SER A 132 17.81 -15.51 -8.32
CA SER A 132 19.07 -16.30 -8.46
C SER A 132 19.06 -17.27 -9.66
N THR A 133 17.92 -17.47 -10.31
CA THR A 133 17.80 -18.42 -11.41
C THR A 133 18.33 -17.80 -12.72
N LYS A 134 19.37 -18.39 -13.32
CA LYS A 134 20.03 -17.91 -14.55
C LYS A 134 19.09 -17.83 -15.79
N ALA A 135 17.94 -18.49 -15.78
CA ALA A 135 16.98 -18.47 -16.87
C ALA A 135 16.30 -17.10 -17.11
N LEU A 136 16.57 -16.11 -16.28
CA LEU A 136 15.89 -14.80 -16.29
C LEU A 136 16.81 -13.66 -16.77
N GLU A 137 17.65 -13.89 -17.78
CA GLU A 137 18.56 -12.87 -18.34
C GLU A 137 17.82 -11.67 -18.99
N SER A 138 16.56 -11.86 -19.41
CA SER A 138 15.71 -10.80 -19.96
C SER A 138 14.40 -10.63 -19.17
N ARG A 139 14.52 -10.54 -17.85
CA ARG A 139 13.36 -10.39 -16.96
C ARG A 139 12.88 -8.94 -16.86
N ASN A 140 11.59 -8.80 -16.58
CA ASN A 140 10.98 -7.52 -16.23
C ASN A 140 11.62 -6.95 -14.94
N ALA A 141 11.70 -5.64 -14.83
CA ALA A 141 12.14 -5.00 -13.60
C ALA A 141 11.20 -5.34 -12.45
N LEU A 142 11.78 -5.68 -11.30
CA LEU A 142 11.05 -5.95 -10.06
C LEU A 142 11.04 -4.70 -9.19
N ILE A 143 9.84 -4.29 -8.76
CA ILE A 143 9.63 -3.24 -7.77
C ILE A 143 9.27 -3.91 -6.45
N PHE A 144 10.06 -3.66 -5.42
CA PHE A 144 9.88 -4.23 -4.10
C PHE A 144 9.35 -3.20 -3.11
N GLY A 145 8.17 -3.45 -2.52
CA GLY A 145 7.56 -2.64 -1.47
C GLY A 145 7.81 -3.24 -0.10
N MET A 146 8.47 -2.48 0.78
CA MET A 146 8.67 -2.83 2.17
C MET A 146 7.40 -2.59 2.98
N ARG A 147 7.28 -3.30 4.12
CA ARG A 147 6.21 -3.05 5.10
C ARG A 147 6.31 -1.63 5.69
N ASP A 148 5.18 -1.15 6.21
CA ASP A 148 5.10 0.16 6.86
C ASP A 148 6.10 0.30 8.02
N LEU A 149 6.57 1.54 8.26
CA LEU A 149 7.55 1.85 9.31
C LEU A 149 7.08 1.46 10.71
N ALA A 150 5.77 1.43 10.96
CA ALA A 150 5.21 1.03 12.25
C ALA A 150 5.13 -0.50 12.43
N CYS A 151 5.25 -1.28 11.34
CA CYS A 151 5.15 -2.74 11.41
C CYS A 151 6.33 -3.37 12.15
N ARG A 152 6.04 -4.49 12.83
CA ARG A 152 7.03 -5.32 13.52
C ARG A 152 7.14 -6.69 12.85
N GLU A 153 8.32 -7.29 12.92
CA GLU A 153 8.57 -8.66 12.47
C GLU A 153 8.74 -9.56 13.69
N PRO A 154 7.72 -10.36 14.04
CA PRO A 154 7.74 -11.13 15.28
C PRO A 154 8.78 -12.27 15.29
N LEU A 155 9.18 -12.75 14.12
CA LEU A 155 10.16 -13.83 14.00
C LEU A 155 11.63 -13.35 14.02
N VAL A 156 11.86 -12.05 14.01
CA VAL A 156 13.20 -11.44 14.13
C VAL A 156 13.22 -10.54 15.36
N LEU A 157 14.05 -10.87 16.33
CA LEU A 157 14.15 -10.10 17.57
C LEU A 157 15.38 -9.19 17.55
N TRP A 158 15.20 -7.96 18.00
CA TRP A 158 16.25 -7.02 18.36
C TRP A 158 16.31 -6.89 19.88
N GLY A 159 17.27 -7.58 20.48
CA GLY A 159 17.26 -7.82 21.92
C GLY A 159 16.08 -8.74 22.30
N THR A 160 15.12 -8.22 23.08
CA THR A 160 13.92 -8.96 23.52
C THR A 160 12.64 -8.55 22.77
N GLU A 161 12.73 -7.55 21.89
CA GLU A 161 11.56 -7.01 21.19
C GLU A 161 11.53 -7.44 19.72
N PRO A 162 10.35 -7.58 19.11
CA PRO A 162 10.23 -7.75 17.67
C PRO A 162 10.93 -6.63 16.91
N ALA A 163 11.72 -6.98 15.89
CA ALA A 163 12.44 -6.05 15.07
C ALA A 163 11.50 -5.15 14.23
N HIS A 164 11.99 -3.98 13.81
CA HIS A 164 11.25 -3.15 12.87
C HIS A 164 11.21 -3.82 11.49
N ALA A 165 10.01 -4.13 11.01
CA ALA A 165 9.80 -4.90 9.79
C ALA A 165 10.46 -4.25 8.57
N ALA A 166 10.31 -2.95 8.38
CA ALA A 166 10.90 -2.23 7.25
C ALA A 166 12.43 -2.34 7.18
N LEU A 167 13.12 -2.35 8.34
CA LEU A 167 14.59 -2.52 8.39
C LEU A 167 14.99 -3.97 8.11
N VAL A 168 14.18 -4.94 8.51
CA VAL A 168 14.38 -6.36 8.17
C VAL A 168 14.16 -6.57 6.68
N ASP A 169 13.06 -6.06 6.13
CA ASP A 169 12.68 -6.24 4.73
C ASP A 169 13.76 -5.70 3.78
N ILE A 170 14.23 -4.47 3.99
CA ILE A 170 15.27 -3.87 3.13
C ILE A 170 16.61 -4.59 3.27
N ALA A 171 16.98 -5.02 4.48
CA ALA A 171 18.24 -5.74 4.69
C ALA A 171 18.24 -7.10 3.98
N LEU A 172 17.17 -7.88 4.17
CA LEU A 172 17.02 -9.20 3.54
C LEU A 172 16.90 -9.08 2.02
N PHE A 173 16.12 -8.12 1.53
CA PHE A 173 15.95 -7.92 0.09
C PHE A 173 17.27 -7.52 -0.59
N LEU A 174 17.96 -6.49 -0.08
CA LEU A 174 19.19 -5.98 -0.68
C LEU A 174 20.38 -6.92 -0.46
N GLY A 175 20.49 -7.52 0.73
CA GLY A 175 21.56 -8.45 1.04
C GLY A 175 21.64 -9.64 0.09
N HIS A 176 20.48 -10.12 -0.36
CA HIS A 176 20.42 -11.28 -1.26
C HIS A 176 20.34 -10.94 -2.76
N ASN A 177 19.85 -9.76 -3.12
CA ASN A 177 19.45 -9.52 -4.52
C ASN A 177 20.20 -8.39 -5.21
N SER A 178 20.81 -7.44 -4.49
CA SER A 178 21.40 -6.23 -5.09
C SER A 178 22.44 -6.52 -6.17
N ALA A 179 23.29 -7.53 -5.95
CA ALA A 179 24.33 -7.92 -6.89
C ALA A 179 23.81 -8.52 -8.23
N SER A 180 22.55 -8.97 -8.24
CA SER A 180 21.92 -9.59 -9.42
C SER A 180 20.96 -8.63 -10.16
N MET A 181 20.91 -7.35 -9.76
CA MET A 181 19.99 -6.34 -10.29
C MET A 181 20.78 -5.17 -10.88
N ASP A 182 20.45 -4.77 -12.12
CA ASP A 182 21.02 -3.56 -12.74
C ASP A 182 20.46 -2.28 -12.08
N ALA A 183 19.21 -2.31 -11.65
CA ALA A 183 18.56 -1.26 -10.90
C ALA A 183 17.76 -1.86 -9.74
N VAL A 184 17.94 -1.34 -8.54
CA VAL A 184 17.17 -1.66 -7.35
C VAL A 184 15.96 -0.74 -7.30
N CYS A 185 14.76 -1.30 -7.33
CA CYS A 185 13.51 -0.55 -7.37
C CYS A 185 12.72 -0.77 -6.09
N LEU A 186 12.57 0.28 -5.30
CA LEU A 186 11.93 0.22 -3.99
C LEU A 186 10.64 1.06 -3.97
N LYS A 187 9.53 0.50 -3.50
CA LYS A 187 8.29 1.24 -3.23
C LYS A 187 8.25 1.62 -1.75
N LEU A 188 8.09 2.91 -1.48
CA LEU A 188 7.93 3.47 -0.13
C LEU A 188 6.46 3.78 0.10
N SER A 189 5.80 2.91 0.86
CA SER A 189 4.37 3.01 1.15
C SER A 189 4.11 3.78 2.44
N ARG A 190 2.95 4.42 2.52
CA ARG A 190 2.40 5.06 3.73
C ARG A 190 3.31 6.12 4.37
N LEU A 191 4.07 6.87 3.57
CA LEU A 191 4.80 8.02 4.09
C LEU A 191 3.80 9.06 4.63
N GLU A 192 4.15 9.67 5.78
CA GLU A 192 3.34 10.70 6.41
C GLU A 192 4.09 12.01 6.67
N SER A 193 5.41 12.05 6.49
CA SER A 193 6.20 13.24 6.75
C SER A 193 7.50 13.32 5.96
N VAL A 194 8.01 14.54 5.81
CA VAL A 194 9.34 14.79 5.21
C VAL A 194 10.45 14.10 6.01
N ALA A 195 10.32 14.06 7.35
CA ALA A 195 11.29 13.38 8.20
C ALA A 195 11.37 11.87 7.93
N GLU A 196 10.26 11.23 7.54
CA GLU A 196 10.26 9.83 7.09
C GLU A 196 10.92 9.66 5.71
N ALA A 197 10.73 10.60 4.80
CA ALA A 197 11.44 10.62 3.52
C ALA A 197 12.96 10.78 3.72
N GLU A 198 13.38 11.68 4.61
CA GLU A 198 14.78 11.86 4.99
C GLU A 198 15.36 10.63 5.70
N PHE A 199 14.56 9.94 6.49
CA PHE A 199 14.95 8.68 7.11
C PHE A 199 15.30 7.62 6.05
N TRP A 200 14.46 7.46 5.03
CA TRP A 200 14.73 6.56 3.91
C TRP A 200 15.95 6.99 3.08
N ARG A 201 16.11 8.31 2.83
CA ARG A 201 17.32 8.85 2.16
C ARG A 201 18.58 8.43 2.90
N ASP A 202 18.59 8.56 4.22
CA ASP A 202 19.75 8.25 5.05
C ASP A 202 20.05 6.73 5.07
N ILE A 203 19.00 5.88 5.03
CA ILE A 203 19.16 4.43 4.85
C ILE A 203 19.77 4.13 3.48
N PHE A 204 19.28 4.73 2.39
CA PHE A 204 19.80 4.51 1.05
C PHE A 204 21.27 4.93 0.94
N GLY A 205 21.61 6.10 1.46
CA GLY A 205 23.00 6.56 1.54
C GLY A 205 23.91 5.63 2.37
N TYR A 206 23.37 5.03 3.43
CA TYR A 206 24.10 4.01 4.20
C TYR A 206 24.30 2.73 3.38
N MET A 207 23.30 2.24 2.67
CA MET A 207 23.42 1.05 1.81
C MET A 207 24.46 1.23 0.70
N GLU A 208 24.51 2.41 0.08
CA GLU A 208 25.53 2.76 -0.92
C GLU A 208 26.93 2.86 -0.29
N SER A 209 27.06 3.58 0.83
CA SER A 209 28.37 3.80 1.48
C SER A 209 28.96 2.53 2.09
N SER A 210 28.11 1.58 2.48
CA SER A 210 28.54 0.26 2.99
C SER A 210 28.81 -0.78 1.89
N GLY A 211 28.56 -0.43 0.61
CA GLY A 211 28.79 -1.32 -0.53
C GLY A 211 27.73 -2.42 -0.71
N VAL A 212 26.60 -2.34 -0.01
CA VAL A 212 25.48 -3.29 -0.19
C VAL A 212 24.84 -3.10 -1.57
N VAL A 213 24.74 -1.86 -2.02
CA VAL A 213 24.31 -1.49 -3.38
C VAL A 213 25.32 -0.57 -4.03
N ALA A 214 25.39 -0.55 -5.34
CA ALA A 214 26.22 0.41 -6.07
C ALA A 214 25.60 1.82 -5.96
N ARG A 215 26.43 2.84 -6.12
CA ARG A 215 25.97 4.22 -6.16
C ARG A 215 25.01 4.41 -7.34
N ASP A 216 23.97 5.21 -7.13
CA ASP A 216 22.92 5.52 -8.12
C ASP A 216 22.11 4.27 -8.61
N GLN A 217 22.24 3.12 -7.94
CA GLN A 217 21.51 1.91 -8.27
C GLN A 217 20.05 1.94 -7.75
N ILE A 218 19.79 2.66 -6.65
CA ILE A 218 18.47 2.70 -6.01
C ILE A 218 17.54 3.65 -6.77
N ASN A 219 16.35 3.15 -7.10
CA ASN A 219 15.25 3.91 -7.67
C ASN A 219 14.02 3.78 -6.75
N ALA A 220 13.49 4.90 -6.27
CA ALA A 220 12.35 4.91 -5.36
C ALA A 220 11.05 5.28 -6.07
N THR A 221 9.99 4.53 -5.78
CA THR A 221 8.61 4.89 -6.09
C THR A 221 7.94 5.34 -4.79
N LEU A 222 7.50 6.59 -4.71
CA LEU A 222 6.80 7.11 -3.54
C LEU A 222 5.30 6.89 -3.68
N ALA A 223 4.70 6.18 -2.74
CA ALA A 223 3.26 6.00 -2.68
C ALA A 223 2.61 7.17 -1.92
N ILE A 224 1.91 8.04 -2.64
CA ILE A 224 1.17 9.18 -2.10
C ILE A 224 -0.25 8.72 -1.77
N GLU A 225 -0.40 8.11 -0.63
CA GLU A 225 -1.62 7.39 -0.23
C GLU A 225 -2.08 7.72 1.20
N THR A 226 -1.53 8.78 1.80
CA THR A 226 -1.93 9.28 3.13
C THR A 226 -2.32 10.75 3.06
N VAL A 227 -3.23 11.19 3.96
CA VAL A 227 -3.63 12.59 4.03
C VAL A 227 -2.43 13.53 4.21
N PRO A 228 -1.48 13.27 5.14
CA PRO A 228 -0.32 14.16 5.24
C PRO A 228 0.56 14.16 3.99
N ALA A 229 0.74 13.01 3.32
CA ALA A 229 1.59 12.92 2.14
C ALA A 229 1.04 13.74 0.96
N VAL A 230 -0.29 13.72 0.73
CA VAL A 230 -0.88 14.48 -0.39
C VAL A 230 -0.67 15.99 -0.25
N PHE A 231 -0.61 16.51 0.98
CA PHE A 231 -0.29 17.91 1.22
C PHE A 231 1.22 18.22 1.18
N ALA A 232 2.09 17.20 1.17
CA ALA A 232 3.54 17.34 1.27
C ALA A 232 4.30 16.81 0.04
N ILE A 233 3.63 16.52 -1.09
CA ILE A 233 4.23 15.81 -2.25
C ILE A 233 5.56 16.44 -2.68
N ASP A 234 5.62 17.77 -2.93
CA ASP A 234 6.84 18.44 -3.40
C ASP A 234 7.99 18.30 -2.40
N ALA A 235 7.71 18.43 -1.11
CA ALA A 235 8.70 18.32 -0.04
C ALA A 235 9.20 16.87 0.16
N LEU A 236 8.31 15.87 0.05
CA LEU A 236 8.68 14.46 0.07
C LEU A 236 9.59 14.10 -1.11
N MET A 237 9.22 14.55 -2.31
CA MET A 237 10.03 14.36 -3.51
C MET A 237 11.40 15.04 -3.38
N TYR A 238 11.45 16.26 -2.82
CA TYR A 238 12.70 16.98 -2.64
C TYR A 238 13.64 16.27 -1.67
N ALA A 239 13.12 15.74 -0.56
CA ALA A 239 13.91 15.01 0.41
C ALA A 239 14.57 13.75 -0.18
N LEU A 240 13.94 13.14 -1.18
CA LEU A 240 14.40 11.91 -1.85
C LEU A 240 14.77 12.14 -3.33
N LYS A 241 15.01 13.38 -3.76
CA LYS A 241 15.16 13.76 -5.18
C LYS A 241 16.20 12.93 -5.95
N ASP A 242 17.26 12.51 -5.27
CA ASP A 242 18.36 11.77 -5.88
C ASP A 242 18.01 10.28 -6.11
N TYR A 243 16.83 9.84 -5.64
CA TYR A 243 16.35 8.45 -5.76
C TYR A 243 14.99 8.32 -6.44
N VAL A 244 14.17 9.38 -6.48
CA VAL A 244 12.78 9.29 -6.96
C VAL A 244 12.73 9.05 -8.45
N ALA A 245 12.14 7.91 -8.84
CA ALA A 245 11.84 7.53 -10.21
C ALA A 245 10.36 7.71 -10.57
N ALA A 246 9.45 7.52 -9.60
CA ALA A 246 8.01 7.60 -9.83
C ALA A 246 7.24 7.98 -8.56
N LEU A 247 6.02 8.47 -8.77
CA LEU A 247 4.97 8.54 -7.76
C LEU A 247 3.86 7.55 -8.10
N THR A 248 3.23 6.99 -7.09
CA THR A 248 2.05 6.14 -7.23
C THR A 248 1.02 6.41 -6.14
N LEU A 249 -0.19 5.93 -6.30
CA LEU A 249 -1.22 5.93 -5.26
C LEU A 249 -2.05 4.64 -5.32
N ASP A 250 -2.75 4.35 -4.23
CA ASP A 250 -3.79 3.32 -4.16
C ASP A 250 -5.05 3.92 -3.54
N HIS A 251 -6.18 3.78 -4.23
CA HIS A 251 -7.44 4.40 -3.79
C HIS A 251 -7.89 3.89 -2.41
N SER A 252 -7.75 2.59 -2.14
CA SER A 252 -8.13 2.02 -0.85
C SER A 252 -7.27 2.57 0.28
N SER A 253 -5.97 2.69 0.06
CA SER A 253 -5.02 3.27 1.02
C SER A 253 -5.33 4.75 1.28
N CYS A 254 -5.61 5.53 0.22
CA CYS A 254 -5.99 6.95 0.33
C CYS A 254 -7.24 7.12 1.20
N LEU A 255 -8.29 6.34 0.91
CA LEU A 255 -9.55 6.41 1.63
C LEU A 255 -9.43 5.89 3.07
N ALA A 256 -8.67 4.81 3.30
CA ALA A 256 -8.39 4.31 4.65
C ALA A 256 -7.65 5.37 5.49
N SER A 257 -6.67 6.07 4.89
CA SER A 257 -6.00 7.19 5.55
C SER A 257 -6.95 8.34 5.88
N LEU A 258 -7.87 8.69 4.96
CA LEU A 258 -8.86 9.75 5.18
C LEU A 258 -9.80 9.41 6.35
N VAL A 259 -10.37 8.21 6.34
CA VAL A 259 -11.29 7.74 7.38
C VAL A 259 -10.59 7.71 8.75
N ARG A 260 -9.35 7.24 8.80
CA ARG A 260 -8.56 7.23 10.04
C ARG A 260 -8.25 8.65 10.53
N ALA A 261 -7.75 9.51 9.63
CA ALA A 261 -7.34 10.86 9.99
C ALA A 261 -8.50 11.70 10.56
N PHE A 262 -9.71 11.49 10.06
CA PHE A 262 -10.88 12.31 10.40
C PHE A 262 -11.97 11.53 11.12
N ARG A 263 -11.60 10.51 11.88
CA ARG A 263 -12.51 9.61 12.59
C ARG A 263 -13.46 10.30 13.58
N GLU A 264 -13.11 11.47 14.08
CA GLU A 264 -13.90 12.23 15.05
C GLU A 264 -14.88 13.22 14.38
N PHE A 265 -14.92 13.29 13.03
CA PHE A 265 -15.62 14.36 12.32
C PHE A 265 -16.69 13.84 11.37
N PRO A 266 -17.99 14.13 11.65
CA PRO A 266 -19.13 13.62 10.87
C PRO A 266 -19.16 14.07 9.39
N GLN A 267 -18.52 15.20 9.05
CA GLN A 267 -18.41 15.68 7.68
C GLN A 267 -17.49 14.82 6.79
N PHE A 268 -16.72 13.89 7.37
CA PHE A 268 -15.84 12.98 6.64
C PHE A 268 -16.40 11.54 6.55
N VAL A 269 -17.65 11.33 6.93
CA VAL A 269 -18.35 10.05 6.74
C VAL A 269 -18.47 9.76 5.24
N LEU A 270 -17.90 8.63 4.81
CA LEU A 270 -17.91 8.19 3.42
C LEU A 270 -19.20 7.41 3.08
N PRO A 271 -19.69 7.51 1.83
CA PRO A 271 -20.76 6.64 1.34
C PRO A 271 -20.26 5.19 1.13
N ASP A 272 -21.12 4.32 0.60
CA ASP A 272 -20.75 2.96 0.21
C ASP A 272 -19.49 2.91 -0.66
N ALA A 273 -18.67 1.88 -0.48
CA ALA A 273 -17.47 1.68 -1.29
C ALA A 273 -17.76 1.62 -2.80
N ALA A 274 -18.94 1.18 -3.19
CA ALA A 274 -19.37 1.14 -4.59
C ALA A 274 -19.52 2.54 -5.23
N GLU A 275 -19.74 3.57 -4.42
CA GLU A 275 -19.82 4.97 -4.84
C GLU A 275 -18.44 5.63 -4.99
N LEU A 276 -17.40 5.01 -4.40
CA LEU A 276 -16.04 5.53 -4.32
C LEU A 276 -15.17 4.99 -5.47
N THR A 277 -15.37 5.55 -6.65
CA THR A 277 -14.62 5.19 -7.86
C THR A 277 -13.54 6.23 -8.18
N GLY A 278 -12.59 5.89 -9.04
CA GLY A 278 -11.57 6.85 -9.53
C GLY A 278 -12.16 8.08 -10.24
N SER A 279 -13.46 8.11 -10.52
CA SER A 279 -14.16 9.28 -11.05
C SER A 279 -14.75 10.20 -9.98
N THR A 280 -14.70 9.84 -8.70
CA THR A 280 -15.14 10.74 -7.62
C THR A 280 -14.21 11.95 -7.49
N HIS A 281 -14.77 13.13 -7.17
CA HIS A 281 -14.02 14.38 -7.11
C HIS A 281 -12.76 14.26 -6.25
N LEU A 282 -12.89 13.75 -5.04
CA LEU A 282 -11.78 13.58 -4.09
C LEU A 282 -10.60 12.83 -4.71
N LEU A 283 -10.85 11.60 -5.21
CA LEU A 283 -9.80 10.75 -5.78
C LEU A 283 -9.21 11.35 -7.04
N GLN A 284 -10.02 11.96 -7.92
CA GLN A 284 -9.52 12.68 -9.09
C GLN A 284 -8.58 13.82 -8.72
N ARG A 285 -8.87 14.58 -7.64
CA ARG A 285 -8.00 15.69 -7.22
C ARG A 285 -6.66 15.19 -6.69
N TRP A 286 -6.67 14.10 -5.92
CA TRP A 286 -5.43 13.46 -5.48
C TRP A 286 -4.60 12.96 -6.66
N GLU A 287 -5.23 12.27 -7.61
CA GLU A 287 -4.58 11.76 -8.83
C GLU A 287 -3.97 12.90 -9.67
N LEU A 288 -4.74 13.95 -9.94
CA LEU A 288 -4.27 15.08 -10.75
C LEU A 288 -3.14 15.83 -10.08
N LEU A 289 -3.20 16.01 -8.75
CA LEU A 289 -2.12 16.63 -7.98
C LEU A 289 -0.84 15.80 -8.05
N LEU A 290 -0.96 14.48 -7.91
CA LEU A 290 0.16 13.56 -8.05
C LEU A 290 0.80 13.68 -9.43
N VAL A 291 0.01 13.64 -10.52
CA VAL A 291 0.51 13.77 -11.90
C VAL A 291 1.23 15.11 -12.09
N GLN A 292 0.66 16.23 -11.60
CA GLN A 292 1.28 17.53 -11.70
C GLN A 292 2.66 17.59 -11.05
N HIS A 293 2.78 17.09 -9.82
CA HIS A 293 4.05 17.07 -9.09
C HIS A 293 5.06 16.13 -9.73
N ALA A 294 4.67 14.92 -10.07
CA ALA A 294 5.53 13.92 -10.71
C ALA A 294 6.13 14.46 -12.00
N HIS A 295 5.31 14.88 -12.95
CA HIS A 295 5.77 15.34 -14.28
C HIS A 295 6.56 16.63 -14.20
N ARG A 296 6.17 17.57 -13.33
CA ARG A 296 6.93 18.81 -13.11
C ARG A 296 8.36 18.53 -12.68
N ARG A 297 8.59 17.45 -11.91
CA ARG A 297 9.90 17.08 -11.35
C ARG A 297 10.61 15.98 -12.14
N GLY A 298 10.04 15.52 -13.27
CA GLY A 298 10.63 14.51 -14.14
C GLY A 298 10.47 13.06 -13.67
N ALA A 299 9.59 12.82 -12.69
CA ALA A 299 9.22 11.49 -12.22
C ALA A 299 7.99 10.96 -12.96
N LEU A 300 7.88 9.62 -13.07
CA LEU A 300 6.70 8.98 -13.64
C LEU A 300 5.51 9.05 -12.67
N ALA A 301 4.30 9.08 -13.21
CA ALA A 301 3.05 9.00 -12.45
C ALA A 301 2.36 7.66 -12.73
N ILE A 302 2.15 6.83 -11.69
CA ILE A 302 1.54 5.51 -11.81
C ILE A 302 0.18 5.52 -11.10
N GLY A 303 -0.86 5.13 -11.84
CA GLY A 303 -2.24 5.11 -11.36
C GLY A 303 -2.52 3.98 -10.38
N SER A 304 -3.65 4.08 -9.67
CA SER A 304 -4.11 3.06 -8.73
C SER A 304 -4.29 1.71 -9.43
N PRO A 305 -3.75 0.61 -8.86
CA PRO A 305 -3.85 -0.69 -9.47
C PRO A 305 -5.29 -1.24 -9.44
N SER A 306 -5.66 -1.94 -10.49
CA SER A 306 -6.87 -2.77 -10.49
C SER A 306 -6.64 -4.04 -9.66
N ARG A 307 -7.52 -4.28 -8.70
CA ARG A 307 -7.44 -5.45 -7.81
C ARG A 307 -8.37 -6.59 -8.21
N TRP A 308 -8.97 -6.51 -9.40
CA TRP A 308 -9.82 -7.56 -9.92
C TRP A 308 -9.06 -8.86 -10.11
N GLN A 309 -9.75 -9.98 -9.84
CA GLN A 309 -9.28 -11.35 -10.07
C GLN A 309 -10.18 -12.01 -11.11
N ALA A 310 -9.61 -12.62 -12.12
CA ALA A 310 -10.36 -13.38 -13.09
C ALA A 310 -10.86 -14.69 -12.46
N LYS A 311 -12.15 -14.98 -12.58
CA LYS A 311 -12.75 -16.22 -12.08
C LYS A 311 -12.70 -17.31 -13.15
N ASP A 312 -12.98 -16.93 -14.40
CA ASP A 312 -12.79 -17.70 -15.63
C ASP A 312 -12.33 -16.71 -16.70
N ALA A 313 -11.09 -16.81 -17.16
CA ALA A 313 -10.44 -15.85 -18.06
C ALA A 313 -11.24 -15.56 -19.36
N ASP A 314 -12.10 -16.48 -19.78
CA ASP A 314 -12.84 -16.38 -21.05
C ASP A 314 -14.22 -15.72 -20.94
N ASN A 315 -14.79 -15.52 -19.77
CA ASN A 315 -16.21 -15.14 -19.64
C ASN A 315 -16.53 -13.87 -18.86
N ASP A 316 -15.58 -13.16 -18.27
CA ASP A 316 -15.90 -11.96 -17.47
C ASP A 316 -15.73 -10.64 -18.24
N ASN A 317 -16.41 -10.53 -19.41
CA ASN A 317 -16.40 -9.32 -20.24
C ASN A 317 -16.70 -8.03 -19.45
N ARG A 318 -17.42 -8.12 -18.31
CA ARG A 318 -17.74 -6.98 -17.45
C ARG A 318 -16.52 -6.46 -16.72
N VAL A 319 -15.71 -7.34 -16.13
CA VAL A 319 -14.51 -6.96 -15.38
C VAL A 319 -13.43 -6.42 -16.35
N PHE A 320 -13.23 -7.08 -17.49
CA PHE A 320 -12.36 -6.58 -18.56
C PHE A 320 -12.81 -5.22 -19.10
N GLY A 321 -14.13 -5.02 -19.24
CA GLY A 321 -14.69 -3.73 -19.63
C GLY A 321 -14.41 -2.62 -18.63
N ARG A 322 -14.56 -2.90 -17.34
CA ARG A 322 -14.24 -1.95 -16.25
C ARG A 322 -12.75 -1.61 -16.23
N LEU A 323 -11.87 -2.60 -16.35
CA LEU A 323 -10.43 -2.39 -16.44
C LEU A 323 -10.06 -1.44 -17.60
N ARG A 324 -10.61 -1.68 -18.80
CA ARG A 324 -10.33 -0.83 -19.97
C ARG A 324 -10.78 0.61 -19.74
N VAL A 325 -11.99 0.81 -19.23
CA VAL A 325 -12.53 2.15 -18.91
C VAL A 325 -11.65 2.87 -17.88
N GLU A 326 -11.22 2.17 -16.84
CA GLU A 326 -10.39 2.76 -15.80
C GLU A 326 -9.00 3.12 -16.34
N ASN A 327 -8.35 2.23 -17.09
CA ASN A 327 -7.05 2.53 -17.72
C ASN A 327 -7.15 3.70 -18.70
N GLU A 328 -8.23 3.78 -19.52
CA GLU A 328 -8.45 4.94 -20.39
C GLU A 328 -8.60 6.23 -19.60
N ARG A 329 -9.31 6.19 -18.45
CA ARG A 329 -9.49 7.34 -17.58
C ARG A 329 -8.13 7.81 -17.01
N GLN A 330 -7.33 6.87 -16.51
CA GLN A 330 -6.00 7.15 -15.95
C GLN A 330 -5.05 7.72 -16.99
N ILE A 331 -5.00 7.16 -18.20
CA ILE A 331 -4.17 7.70 -19.31
C ILE A 331 -4.60 9.13 -19.65
N ARG A 332 -5.91 9.42 -19.71
CA ARG A 332 -6.42 10.78 -19.96
C ARG A 332 -6.09 11.74 -18.81
N ALA A 333 -6.07 11.25 -17.57
CA ALA A 333 -5.64 12.03 -16.41
C ALA A 333 -4.16 12.41 -16.47
N GLY A 334 -3.32 11.63 -17.15
CA GLY A 334 -1.89 11.90 -17.34
C GLY A 334 -0.98 10.81 -16.79
N PHE A 335 -1.52 9.71 -16.30
CA PHE A 335 -0.69 8.61 -15.76
C PHE A 335 0.13 7.90 -16.85
N ASP A 336 1.36 7.54 -16.52
CA ASP A 336 2.31 6.84 -17.39
C ASP A 336 2.12 5.32 -17.34
N GLY A 337 1.39 4.82 -16.34
CA GLY A 337 1.12 3.40 -16.17
C GLY A 337 0.07 3.14 -15.12
N SER A 338 -0.32 1.87 -14.99
CA SER A 338 -1.25 1.37 -13.99
C SER A 338 -0.95 -0.09 -13.65
N GLY A 339 -1.42 -0.54 -12.47
CA GLY A 339 -1.23 -1.90 -12.01
C GLY A 339 -2.43 -2.81 -12.29
N VAL A 340 -2.17 -4.11 -12.38
CA VAL A 340 -3.16 -5.18 -12.37
C VAL A 340 -2.77 -6.24 -11.35
N ALA A 341 -3.75 -6.83 -10.68
CA ALA A 341 -3.53 -7.83 -9.63
C ALA A 341 -3.58 -9.27 -10.14
N ASP A 342 -3.93 -9.49 -11.40
CA ASP A 342 -4.07 -10.81 -12.01
C ASP A 342 -3.46 -10.81 -13.41
N GLU A 343 -2.73 -11.88 -13.75
CA GLU A 343 -2.07 -12.08 -15.04
C GLU A 343 -3.03 -11.93 -16.21
N ALA A 344 -4.25 -12.46 -16.08
CA ALA A 344 -5.26 -12.44 -17.12
C ALA A 344 -5.56 -11.03 -17.62
N PHE A 345 -5.33 -10.01 -16.83
CA PHE A 345 -5.57 -8.61 -17.19
C PHE A 345 -4.38 -7.89 -17.83
N VAL A 346 -3.18 -8.47 -17.78
CA VAL A 346 -1.96 -7.84 -18.34
C VAL A 346 -2.12 -7.49 -19.81
N ALA A 347 -2.56 -8.45 -20.63
CA ALA A 347 -2.74 -8.24 -22.07
C ALA A 347 -3.80 -7.18 -22.38
N ALA A 348 -4.93 -7.19 -21.66
CA ALA A 348 -6.01 -6.21 -21.85
C ALA A 348 -5.59 -4.80 -21.44
N ALA A 349 -4.85 -4.66 -20.33
CA ALA A 349 -4.29 -3.38 -19.93
C ALA A 349 -3.28 -2.87 -20.98
N ARG A 350 -2.38 -3.73 -21.44
CA ARG A 350 -1.37 -3.41 -22.45
C ARG A 350 -2.00 -2.89 -23.75
N GLU A 351 -3.05 -3.55 -24.23
CA GLU A 351 -3.81 -3.11 -25.43
C GLU A 351 -4.28 -1.65 -25.29
N VAL A 352 -4.82 -1.26 -24.13
CA VAL A 352 -5.30 0.10 -23.90
C VAL A 352 -4.15 1.10 -23.89
N PHE A 353 -3.06 0.79 -23.20
CA PHE A 353 -1.89 1.67 -23.13
C PHE A 353 -1.23 1.81 -24.48
N ASP A 354 -1.01 0.73 -25.23
CA ASP A 354 -0.38 0.77 -26.57
C ASP A 354 -1.20 1.60 -27.55
N ARG A 355 -2.53 1.55 -27.46
CA ARG A 355 -3.44 2.33 -28.32
C ARG A 355 -3.44 3.82 -27.96
N MET A 356 -3.47 4.18 -26.65
CA MET A 356 -3.69 5.54 -26.21
C MET A 356 -2.41 6.30 -25.84
N MET A 357 -1.38 5.58 -25.47
CA MET A 357 -0.05 6.09 -25.13
C MET A 357 1.03 5.21 -25.77
N PRO A 358 1.28 5.37 -27.07
CA PRO A 358 2.26 4.53 -27.80
C PRO A 358 3.71 4.76 -27.34
N GLY A 359 4.00 5.91 -26.72
CA GLY A 359 5.28 6.14 -26.03
C GLY A 359 5.35 5.44 -24.68
N GLN A 360 6.56 5.35 -24.11
CA GLN A 360 6.78 4.71 -22.81
C GLN A 360 6.20 5.51 -21.64
N HIS A 361 5.99 6.81 -21.81
CA HIS A 361 5.49 7.74 -20.80
C HIS A 361 4.93 9.01 -21.45
N GLN A 362 4.28 9.85 -20.65
CA GLN A 362 3.73 11.15 -21.07
C GLN A 362 4.14 12.32 -20.13
N LEU A 363 5.41 12.35 -19.71
CA LEU A 363 5.98 13.37 -18.83
C LEU A 363 5.74 14.82 -19.31
N HIS A 364 5.50 15.03 -20.61
CA HIS A 364 5.17 16.32 -21.18
C HIS A 364 3.78 16.86 -20.76
N ARG A 365 2.91 15.99 -20.21
CA ARG A 365 1.56 16.37 -19.75
C ARG A 365 1.58 16.89 -18.32
N LEU A 366 1.98 18.16 -18.18
CA LEU A 366 2.15 18.81 -16.87
C LEU A 366 0.82 19.12 -16.15
N ARG A 367 -0.34 18.93 -16.79
CA ARG A 367 -1.67 19.23 -16.25
C ARG A 367 -1.79 20.66 -15.69
N ALA A 368 -1.10 21.62 -16.35
CA ALA A 368 -1.18 23.04 -16.00
C ALA A 368 -2.59 23.64 -16.22
N ASP A 369 -3.46 22.91 -16.90
CA ASP A 369 -4.86 23.19 -17.13
C ASP A 369 -5.74 23.01 -15.88
N THR A 370 -5.21 22.41 -14.81
CA THR A 370 -5.97 22.08 -13.60
C THR A 370 -5.42 22.84 -12.39
N HIS A 371 -6.29 23.59 -11.72
CA HIS A 371 -5.98 24.23 -10.44
C HIS A 371 -6.59 23.43 -9.30
N ILE A 372 -5.79 23.06 -8.29
CA ILE A 372 -6.20 22.26 -7.14
C ILE A 372 -5.88 23.04 -5.87
N VAL A 373 -6.86 23.16 -5.00
CA VAL A 373 -6.71 23.81 -3.69
C VAL A 373 -6.87 22.80 -2.56
N GLY A 374 -6.41 23.12 -1.35
CA GLY A 374 -6.46 22.20 -0.22
C GLY A 374 -7.87 21.69 0.09
N ALA A 375 -8.90 22.51 -0.10
CA ALA A 375 -10.29 22.11 0.10
C ALA A 375 -10.75 20.97 -0.85
N ASP A 376 -10.23 20.92 -2.08
CA ASP A 376 -10.53 19.87 -3.04
C ASP A 376 -10.04 18.50 -2.55
N LEU A 377 -8.92 18.50 -1.79
CA LEU A 377 -8.26 17.28 -1.27
C LEU A 377 -8.97 16.69 -0.06
N LEU A 378 -9.94 17.41 0.52
CA LEU A 378 -10.71 16.98 1.70
C LEU A 378 -12.22 16.96 1.40
N GLN A 379 -12.61 17.16 0.15
CA GLN A 379 -14.03 17.17 -0.22
C GLN A 379 -14.58 15.75 -0.34
N VAL A 380 -15.23 15.30 0.73
CA VAL A 380 -15.85 13.98 0.80
C VAL A 380 -16.96 13.86 -0.27
N PRO A 381 -16.97 12.77 -1.06
CA PRO A 381 -18.00 12.54 -2.06
C PRO A 381 -19.36 12.33 -1.40
N LYS A 382 -20.39 12.90 -2.00
CA LYS A 382 -21.78 12.60 -1.61
C LYS A 382 -22.21 11.28 -2.24
N GLY A 383 -22.93 10.47 -1.49
CA GLY A 383 -23.45 9.19 -1.94
C GLY A 383 -24.35 8.57 -0.88
N LYS A 384 -24.80 7.36 -1.13
CA LYS A 384 -25.68 6.63 -0.22
C LYS A 384 -24.87 5.71 0.68
N ILE A 385 -25.39 5.47 1.88
CA ILE A 385 -25.05 4.36 2.74
C ILE A 385 -26.21 3.39 2.65
N THR A 386 -25.94 2.14 2.28
CA THR A 386 -26.99 1.13 2.12
C THR A 386 -26.77 -0.06 3.07
N GLU A 387 -27.83 -0.82 3.35
CA GLU A 387 -27.68 -2.07 4.11
C GLU A 387 -26.72 -3.05 3.41
N SER A 388 -26.78 -3.11 2.07
CA SER A 388 -25.85 -3.93 1.28
C SER A 388 -24.38 -3.46 1.44
N GLY A 389 -24.14 -2.15 1.52
CA GLY A 389 -22.84 -1.57 1.81
C GLY A 389 -22.35 -1.94 3.21
N LEU A 390 -23.21 -1.82 4.22
CA LEU A 390 -22.92 -2.23 5.60
C LEU A 390 -22.51 -3.70 5.67
N ARG A 391 -23.30 -4.60 5.07
CA ARG A 391 -23.03 -6.03 5.01
C ARG A 391 -21.73 -6.34 4.23
N THR A 392 -21.44 -5.58 3.17
CA THR A 392 -20.19 -5.73 2.42
C THR A 392 -18.99 -5.37 3.27
N CYS A 393 -19.02 -4.25 4.01
CA CYS A 393 -17.94 -3.87 4.94
C CYS A 393 -17.73 -4.93 6.04
N LEU A 394 -18.83 -5.44 6.62
CA LEU A 394 -18.78 -6.56 7.59
C LEU A 394 -18.14 -7.81 6.98
N ALA A 395 -18.56 -8.20 5.78
CA ALA A 395 -18.01 -9.38 5.11
C ALA A 395 -16.51 -9.24 4.80
N VAL A 396 -16.05 -8.08 4.32
CA VAL A 396 -14.63 -7.80 4.04
C VAL A 396 -13.81 -7.87 5.33
N THR A 397 -14.25 -7.21 6.39
CA THR A 397 -13.53 -7.17 7.67
C THR A 397 -13.47 -8.53 8.36
N LEU A 398 -14.61 -9.19 8.52
CA LEU A 398 -14.67 -10.51 9.19
C LEU A 398 -13.88 -11.58 8.43
N ARG A 399 -13.97 -11.62 7.11
CA ARG A 399 -13.23 -12.58 6.28
C ARG A 399 -11.75 -12.26 6.25
N GLY A 400 -11.35 -10.98 6.32
CA GLY A 400 -9.97 -10.56 6.49
C GLY A 400 -9.38 -11.09 7.80
N LEU A 401 -10.06 -10.87 8.91
CA LEU A 401 -9.65 -11.38 10.22
C LEU A 401 -9.59 -12.91 10.24
N LEU A 402 -10.58 -13.59 9.62
CA LEU A 402 -10.58 -15.05 9.51
C LEU A 402 -9.40 -15.58 8.67
N ALA A 403 -9.05 -14.89 7.59
CA ALA A 403 -7.90 -15.25 6.76
C ALA A 403 -6.59 -15.17 7.58
N ILE A 404 -6.40 -14.08 8.33
CA ILE A 404 -5.25 -13.92 9.23
C ILE A 404 -5.21 -15.07 10.25
N LYS A 405 -6.31 -15.33 10.94
CA LYS A 405 -6.41 -16.43 11.93
C LYS A 405 -6.09 -17.80 11.33
N LYS A 406 -6.39 -18.00 10.04
CA LYS A 406 -6.08 -19.23 9.30
C LYS A 406 -4.66 -19.25 8.72
N GLY A 407 -3.84 -18.24 8.96
CA GLY A 407 -2.51 -18.12 8.39
C GLY A 407 -2.49 -17.87 6.88
N GLN A 408 -3.54 -17.26 6.32
CA GLN A 408 -3.64 -16.95 4.89
C GLN A 408 -3.16 -15.51 4.65
N PRO A 409 -2.05 -15.29 3.94
CA PRO A 409 -1.51 -13.93 3.72
C PRO A 409 -2.30 -13.14 2.68
N THR A 410 -3.30 -13.74 2.04
CA THR A 410 -4.12 -13.12 1.00
C THR A 410 -5.59 -13.46 1.14
N LEU A 411 -6.45 -12.56 0.70
CA LEU A 411 -7.89 -12.76 0.66
C LEU A 411 -8.45 -12.33 -0.70
N ASN A 412 -9.13 -13.25 -1.39
CA ASN A 412 -9.92 -12.95 -2.57
C ASN A 412 -11.41 -13.04 -2.23
N LEU A 413 -12.12 -11.92 -2.37
CA LEU A 413 -13.54 -11.82 -2.08
C LEU A 413 -14.25 -11.12 -3.24
N ASN A 414 -15.36 -11.70 -3.73
CA ASN A 414 -16.16 -11.12 -4.81
C ASN A 414 -15.34 -10.75 -6.07
N GLN A 415 -14.43 -11.61 -6.49
CA GLN A 415 -13.50 -11.37 -7.61
C GLN A 415 -12.58 -10.16 -7.41
N CYS A 416 -12.31 -9.79 -6.17
CA CYS A 416 -11.37 -8.74 -5.82
C CYS A 416 -10.35 -9.26 -4.82
N ARG A 417 -9.06 -8.92 -5.03
CA ARG A 417 -8.04 -9.15 -4.03
C ARG A 417 -8.13 -8.06 -2.97
N GLU A 418 -8.55 -8.47 -1.78
CA GLU A 418 -8.58 -7.59 -0.63
C GLU A 418 -7.17 -7.45 -0.03
N THR A 419 -6.86 -6.24 0.42
CA THR A 419 -5.57 -5.89 1.02
C THR A 419 -5.78 -5.38 2.45
N PRO A 420 -4.73 -5.26 3.26
CA PRO A 420 -4.85 -4.61 4.55
C PRO A 420 -5.52 -3.23 4.46
N ALA A 421 -5.23 -2.45 3.42
CA ALA A 421 -5.83 -1.13 3.24
C ALA A 421 -7.34 -1.19 2.97
N SER A 422 -7.82 -2.14 2.16
CA SER A 422 -9.27 -2.29 1.91
C SER A 422 -10.03 -2.81 3.13
N ILE A 423 -9.40 -3.67 3.93
CA ILE A 423 -9.97 -4.17 5.19
C ILE A 423 -10.05 -3.03 6.22
N GLU A 424 -8.98 -2.26 6.39
CA GLU A 424 -8.95 -1.10 7.28
C GLU A 424 -9.94 -0.01 6.84
N LEU A 425 -10.10 0.22 5.52
CA LEU A 425 -11.12 1.12 5.00
C LEU A 425 -12.52 0.67 5.38
N ALA A 426 -12.84 -0.61 5.15
CA ALA A 426 -14.17 -1.15 5.48
C ALA A 426 -14.44 -1.07 6.98
N ALA A 427 -13.48 -1.42 7.83
CA ALA A 427 -13.59 -1.29 9.28
C ALA A 427 -13.76 0.17 9.72
N GLY A 428 -13.01 1.09 9.16
CA GLY A 428 -13.12 2.51 9.42
C GLY A 428 -14.47 3.11 9.00
N GLN A 429 -15.01 2.68 7.84
CA GLN A 429 -16.35 3.09 7.42
C GLN A 429 -17.43 2.62 8.42
N LEU A 430 -17.37 1.34 8.88
CA LEU A 430 -18.27 0.84 9.92
C LEU A 430 -18.21 1.69 11.19
N ARG A 431 -16.99 2.01 11.66
CA ARG A 431 -16.78 2.87 12.83
C ARG A 431 -17.40 4.26 12.63
N HIS A 432 -17.17 4.90 11.47
CA HIS A 432 -17.76 6.21 11.15
C HIS A 432 -19.29 6.17 11.11
N TRP A 433 -19.88 5.16 10.48
CA TRP A 433 -21.32 5.03 10.36
C TRP A 433 -22.00 4.85 11.73
N VAL A 434 -21.38 4.08 12.63
CA VAL A 434 -21.90 3.86 13.99
C VAL A 434 -21.66 5.05 14.91
N SER A 435 -20.50 5.70 14.80
CA SER A 435 -20.11 6.78 15.72
C SER A 435 -20.76 8.13 15.42
N HIS A 436 -21.27 8.33 14.20
CA HIS A 436 -21.78 9.62 13.77
C HIS A 436 -23.26 9.57 13.36
N ALA A 437 -24.03 10.54 13.81
CA ALA A 437 -25.48 10.66 13.48
C ALA A 437 -25.75 10.80 11.95
N THR A 438 -24.72 11.03 11.13
CA THR A 438 -24.79 11.06 9.67
C THR A 438 -24.72 9.65 9.06
N GLY A 439 -24.44 8.60 9.85
CA GLY A 439 -24.51 7.19 9.44
C GLY A 439 -25.95 6.72 9.28
N VAL A 440 -26.63 7.21 8.24
CA VAL A 440 -28.05 6.92 7.95
C VAL A 440 -28.14 6.15 6.64
N LEU A 441 -28.80 5.00 6.65
CA LEU A 441 -29.06 4.20 5.46
C LEU A 441 -30.01 4.94 4.50
N ASP A 442 -29.99 4.57 3.24
CA ASP A 442 -30.84 5.19 2.20
C ASP A 442 -32.32 4.95 2.40
N ASP A 443 -32.74 4.02 3.28
CA ASP A 443 -34.10 3.79 3.72
C ASP A 443 -34.50 4.57 4.99
N GLY A 444 -33.56 5.36 5.56
CA GLY A 444 -33.77 6.22 6.73
C GLY A 444 -33.45 5.59 8.08
N ARG A 445 -33.00 4.33 8.14
CA ARG A 445 -32.53 3.70 9.38
C ARG A 445 -31.18 4.28 9.78
N ILE A 446 -31.00 4.54 11.07
CA ILE A 446 -29.69 4.95 11.63
C ILE A 446 -28.86 3.71 11.90
N VAL A 447 -27.58 3.76 11.58
CA VAL A 447 -26.61 2.70 11.92
C VAL A 447 -26.13 2.98 13.36
N ASP A 448 -26.98 2.71 14.35
CA ASP A 448 -26.63 2.77 15.77
C ASP A 448 -25.95 1.48 16.25
N GLU A 449 -25.51 1.45 17.50
CA GLU A 449 -24.85 0.29 18.11
C GLU A 449 -25.72 -0.97 18.06
N ASP A 450 -27.01 -0.87 18.38
CA ASP A 450 -27.91 -2.01 18.46
C ASP A 450 -28.13 -2.62 17.06
N TYR A 451 -28.39 -1.77 16.05
CA TYR A 451 -28.55 -2.21 14.67
C TYR A 451 -27.26 -2.82 14.11
N PHE A 452 -26.13 -2.16 14.33
CA PHE A 452 -24.81 -2.69 13.92
C PHE A 452 -24.54 -4.07 14.52
N LEU A 453 -24.73 -4.26 15.84
CA LEU A 453 -24.53 -5.54 16.52
C LEU A 453 -25.46 -6.63 15.98
N SER A 454 -26.74 -6.30 15.70
CA SER A 454 -27.68 -7.24 15.10
C SER A 454 -27.20 -7.74 13.73
N VAL A 455 -26.77 -6.83 12.84
CA VAL A 455 -26.25 -7.22 11.51
C VAL A 455 -24.92 -7.95 11.62
N LEU A 456 -24.05 -7.57 12.56
CA LEU A 456 -22.78 -8.26 12.83
C LEU A 456 -23.02 -9.72 13.26
N ASP A 457 -24.02 -9.99 14.13
CA ASP A 457 -24.37 -11.34 14.55
C ASP A 457 -24.86 -12.18 13.36
N GLU A 458 -25.69 -11.61 12.49
CA GLU A 458 -26.16 -12.28 11.28
C GLU A 458 -25.01 -12.63 10.33
N GLU A 459 -24.11 -11.69 10.06
CA GLU A 459 -22.96 -11.90 9.16
C GLU A 459 -21.93 -12.87 9.77
N SER A 460 -21.71 -12.80 11.09
CA SER A 460 -20.78 -13.71 11.77
C SER A 460 -21.26 -15.16 11.77
N ALA A 461 -22.58 -15.39 11.85
CA ALA A 461 -23.16 -16.72 11.73
C ALA A 461 -22.96 -17.37 10.35
N ASN A 462 -22.72 -16.57 9.32
CA ASN A 462 -22.51 -16.99 7.93
C ASN A 462 -21.03 -17.03 7.51
N LEU A 463 -20.11 -16.66 8.40
CA LEU A 463 -18.69 -16.36 8.07
C LEU A 463 -17.93 -17.55 7.49
N GLY A 464 -18.15 -18.75 7.99
CA GLY A 464 -17.40 -19.95 7.59
C GLY A 464 -18.25 -21.04 6.94
N GLY A 465 -19.51 -20.76 6.56
CA GLY A 465 -20.51 -21.75 6.16
C GLY A 465 -21.41 -22.15 7.31
N PRO A 466 -22.44 -22.98 7.09
CA PRO A 466 -23.41 -23.34 8.11
C PRO A 466 -22.73 -23.92 9.36
N GLY A 467 -22.86 -23.23 10.50
CA GLY A 467 -22.35 -23.67 11.80
C GLY A 467 -20.93 -23.24 12.18
N ILE A 468 -20.25 -22.41 11.40
CA ILE A 468 -18.94 -21.85 11.75
C ILE A 468 -19.11 -20.36 12.10
N SER A 469 -19.44 -20.07 13.35
CA SER A 469 -19.36 -18.71 13.90
C SER A 469 -18.05 -18.56 14.69
N ASP A 470 -17.36 -17.43 14.50
CA ASP A 470 -16.21 -17.08 15.32
C ASP A 470 -16.53 -15.85 16.18
N ALA A 471 -17.10 -16.12 17.37
CA ALA A 471 -17.49 -15.07 18.31
C ALA A 471 -16.30 -14.20 18.75
N GLY A 472 -15.07 -14.72 18.69
CA GLY A 472 -13.85 -13.95 19.00
C GLY A 472 -13.60 -12.88 17.96
N LEU A 473 -13.72 -13.19 16.67
CA LEU A 473 -13.52 -12.23 15.59
C LEU A 473 -14.65 -11.19 15.54
N ALA A 474 -15.91 -11.59 15.76
CA ALA A 474 -17.02 -10.66 15.85
C ALA A 474 -16.84 -9.68 17.02
N LYS A 475 -16.41 -10.18 18.19
CA LYS A 475 -16.11 -9.32 19.35
C LYS A 475 -14.97 -8.34 19.04
N LEU A 476 -13.88 -8.80 18.42
CA LEU A 476 -12.75 -7.95 18.06
C LEU A 476 -13.19 -6.80 17.13
N LEU A 477 -13.99 -7.11 16.12
CA LEU A 477 -14.55 -6.10 15.21
C LEU A 477 -15.49 -5.15 15.95
N ALA A 478 -16.38 -5.66 16.82
CA ALA A 478 -17.28 -4.83 17.63
C ALA A 478 -16.47 -3.88 18.55
N ASP A 479 -15.45 -4.37 19.24
CA ASP A 479 -14.61 -3.55 20.11
C ASP A 479 -13.90 -2.44 19.32
N TYR A 480 -13.45 -2.71 18.09
CA TYR A 480 -12.86 -1.70 17.22
C TYR A 480 -13.89 -0.65 16.77
N VAL A 481 -15.02 -1.07 16.23
CA VAL A 481 -16.05 -0.19 15.68
C VAL A 481 -16.64 0.71 16.77
N LEU A 482 -16.83 0.17 17.97
CA LEU A 482 -17.40 0.90 19.12
C LEU A 482 -16.35 1.71 19.92
N GLY A 483 -15.11 1.80 19.41
CA GLY A 483 -14.04 2.58 20.05
C GLY A 483 -13.53 2.01 21.37
N ARG A 484 -13.68 0.70 21.59
CA ARG A 484 -13.24 -0.03 22.81
C ARG A 484 -11.90 -0.72 22.61
N ALA A 485 -11.37 -0.75 21.38
CA ALA A 485 -10.08 -1.35 21.05
C ALA A 485 -8.89 -0.49 21.49
N THR A 486 -7.75 -1.11 21.72
CA THR A 486 -6.51 -0.44 22.18
C THR A 486 -5.73 0.20 21.03
N SER A 487 -5.93 -0.25 19.80
CA SER A 487 -5.28 0.28 18.60
C SER A 487 -6.29 0.95 17.66
N ASP A 488 -5.83 1.98 16.98
CA ASP A 488 -6.57 2.69 15.93
C ASP A 488 -6.62 1.92 14.60
N PHE A 489 -5.96 0.78 14.52
CA PHE A 489 -5.98 -0.12 13.37
C PHE A 489 -6.63 -1.45 13.79
N LEU A 490 -7.61 -1.90 13.00
CA LEU A 490 -8.26 -3.19 13.24
C LEU A 490 -7.25 -4.34 13.18
N LEU A 491 -6.41 -4.34 12.15
CA LEU A 491 -5.45 -5.42 11.91
C LEU A 491 -4.31 -5.46 12.92
N ALA A 492 -4.01 -4.39 13.62
CA ALA A 492 -3.07 -4.38 14.74
C ALA A 492 -3.64 -5.02 16.02
N ASN A 493 -4.96 -5.21 16.09
CA ASN A 493 -5.66 -5.91 17.18
C ASN A 493 -5.95 -7.38 16.82
N SER A 494 -5.58 -7.83 15.60
CA SER A 494 -5.85 -9.20 15.14
C SER A 494 -5.01 -10.23 15.92
N PRO A 495 -5.53 -11.46 16.08
CA PRO A 495 -4.90 -12.50 16.87
C PRO A 495 -3.58 -13.01 16.29
#